data_5df8a93cbfea38361b81ea3ad09c502a
#
_entry.id   5df8a93cbfea38361b81ea3ad09c502a
#
_cell.length_a   1.000
_cell.length_b   1.000
_cell.length_c   1.000
_cell.angle_alpha   90.00
_cell.angle_beta   90.00
_cell.angle_gamma   90.00
#
_symmetry.space_group_name_H-M   'P 1'
#
loop_
_entity.id
_entity.type
_entity.pdbx_description
1 polymer ?
#
loop_
_entity_poly.entity_id
_entity_poly.type
_entity_poly.pdbx_seq_one_letter_code
_entity_poly.pdbx_strand_id
1 'polypeptide(L)'
;MKHGIIFISALLTVVSCGVKSGLTMTPQETLLINETADTMRILTIESEADLEVLRSSSVDFSTADLATAEYSKLADKMVKTLENTDGGVGIAAPQVGINRRVVAVQRVDKEGEPIEVYANIVIEQMRGALEPGPEGCLSVPDRRGDVLRYQDISIRYTDVSGKMVREDVSGFAAVIFQHETDHLDGVLYIDRITDQDD
;
A
#
# COMPACT_ATOMS: atom_id res chain seq x y z
N MET A 1 29.73 -21.31 62.65
CA MET A 1 29.71 -21.46 61.20
C MET A 1 28.34 -21.07 60.69
N LYS A 2 28.24 -19.90 60.04
CA LYS A 2 26.97 -19.35 59.51
C LYS A 2 26.97 -19.52 57.99
N HIS A 3 26.08 -20.35 57.49
CA HIS A 3 25.92 -20.58 56.03
C HIS A 3 25.01 -19.49 55.47
N GLY A 4 25.56 -18.61 54.67
CA GLY A 4 24.77 -17.62 53.90
C GLY A 4 24.24 -18.25 52.64
N ILE A 5 22.93 -18.21 52.47
CA ILE A 5 22.21 -18.62 51.24
C ILE A 5 22.19 -17.40 50.32
N ILE A 6 22.85 -17.52 49.18
CA ILE A 6 22.80 -16.50 48.11
C ILE A 6 21.61 -16.82 47.23
N PHE A 7 20.61 -15.93 47.24
CA PHE A 7 19.50 -15.93 46.27
C PHE A 7 19.99 -15.27 44.97
N ILE A 8 20.13 -16.05 43.92
CA ILE A 8 20.36 -15.53 42.57
C ILE A 8 18.97 -15.22 41.99
N SER A 9 18.62 -13.94 41.94
CA SER A 9 17.44 -13.46 41.25
C SER A 9 17.71 -13.45 39.73
N ALA A 10 17.09 -14.39 39.02
CA ALA A 10 17.12 -14.40 37.55
C ALA A 10 16.18 -13.30 37.04
N LEU A 11 16.78 -12.26 36.50
CA LEU A 11 16.04 -11.19 35.81
C LEU A 11 15.61 -11.72 34.42
N LEU A 12 14.31 -12.10 34.31
CA LEU A 12 13.71 -12.43 33.02
C LEU A 12 13.55 -11.10 32.22
N THR A 13 14.43 -10.88 31.26
CA THR A 13 14.23 -9.83 30.25
C THR A 13 13.16 -10.30 29.29
N VAL A 14 11.95 -9.76 29.43
CA VAL A 14 10.89 -9.88 28.44
C VAL A 14 11.31 -9.04 27.24
N VAL A 15 11.80 -9.69 26.18
CA VAL A 15 11.96 -9.06 24.88
C VAL A 15 10.55 -8.78 24.34
N SER A 16 10.06 -7.59 24.57
CA SER A 16 8.88 -7.07 23.88
C SER A 16 9.24 -6.96 22.40
N CYS A 17 8.69 -7.85 21.60
CA CYS A 17 8.69 -7.70 20.15
C CYS A 17 7.79 -6.51 19.85
N GLY A 18 8.41 -5.32 19.77
CA GLY A 18 7.70 -4.07 19.49
C GLY A 18 7.09 -4.16 18.09
N VAL A 19 5.78 -4.35 18.02
CA VAL A 19 4.99 -4.00 16.85
C VAL A 19 5.32 -2.54 16.56
N LYS A 20 5.93 -2.25 15.40
CA LYS A 20 6.15 -0.87 14.96
C LYS A 20 4.77 -0.21 14.95
N SER A 21 4.48 0.63 15.94
CA SER A 21 3.29 1.48 15.91
C SER A 21 3.43 2.40 14.70
N GLY A 22 2.48 2.33 13.75
CA GLY A 22 2.44 3.23 12.61
C GLY A 22 2.43 4.70 13.09
N LEU A 23 2.76 5.60 12.20
CA LEU A 23 2.77 7.04 12.52
C LEU A 23 1.35 7.60 12.46
N THR A 24 1.03 8.52 13.36
CA THR A 24 -0.23 9.27 13.30
C THR A 24 -0.28 10.16 12.06
N MET A 25 -1.51 10.45 11.61
CA MET A 25 -1.77 11.32 10.46
C MET A 25 -1.24 12.74 10.73
N THR A 26 -0.54 13.29 9.76
CA THR A 26 0.01 14.64 9.87
C THR A 26 -1.05 15.69 9.55
N PRO A 27 -0.89 16.97 10.02
CA PRO A 27 -1.80 18.05 9.64
C PRO A 27 -1.88 18.26 8.11
N GLN A 28 -0.78 18.05 7.39
CA GLN A 28 -0.74 18.17 5.92
C GLN A 28 -1.62 17.12 5.25
N GLU A 29 -1.50 15.86 5.66
CA GLU A 29 -2.36 14.78 5.17
C GLU A 29 -3.82 15.07 5.46
N THR A 30 -4.13 15.53 6.68
CA THR A 30 -5.48 15.91 7.08
C THR A 30 -6.05 17.03 6.20
N LEU A 31 -5.25 18.03 5.83
CA LEU A 31 -5.67 19.10 4.92
C LEU A 31 -6.01 18.57 3.54
N LEU A 32 -5.15 17.74 2.93
CA LEU A 32 -5.40 17.12 1.62
C LEU A 32 -6.68 16.26 1.62
N ILE A 33 -6.86 15.44 2.66
CA ILE A 33 -8.04 14.60 2.80
C ILE A 33 -9.32 15.45 2.95
N ASN A 34 -9.23 16.61 3.61
CA ASN A 34 -10.37 17.48 3.88
C ASN A 34 -10.67 18.51 2.78
N GLU A 35 -9.96 18.51 1.66
CA GLU A 35 -10.37 19.26 0.48
C GLU A 35 -11.82 18.94 0.09
N THR A 36 -12.50 19.92 -0.52
CA THR A 36 -13.95 19.85 -0.78
C THR A 36 -14.34 18.92 -1.93
N ALA A 37 -13.40 18.63 -2.83
CA ALA A 37 -13.66 17.72 -3.94
C ALA A 37 -13.89 16.28 -3.45
N ASP A 38 -14.76 15.55 -4.13
CA ASP A 38 -15.07 14.15 -3.83
C ASP A 38 -13.99 13.19 -4.31
N THR A 39 -13.18 13.59 -5.30
CA THR A 39 -12.03 12.88 -5.84
C THR A 39 -10.75 13.61 -5.45
N MET A 40 -9.61 12.92 -5.58
CA MET A 40 -8.29 13.48 -5.33
C MET A 40 -7.54 13.68 -6.66
N ARG A 41 -6.66 14.68 -6.70
CA ARG A 41 -5.77 14.89 -7.85
C ARG A 41 -4.77 13.73 -7.93
N ILE A 42 -4.63 13.14 -9.09
CA ILE A 42 -3.59 12.13 -9.36
C ILE A 42 -2.29 12.86 -9.67
N LEU A 43 -1.23 12.49 -8.96
CA LEU A 43 0.13 12.98 -9.19
C LEU A 43 0.74 12.27 -10.39
N THR A 44 1.53 12.99 -11.21
CA THR A 44 2.16 12.42 -12.40
C THR A 44 3.67 12.70 -12.44
N ILE A 45 4.40 11.86 -13.17
CA ILE A 45 5.85 12.05 -13.38
C ILE A 45 6.21 13.31 -14.18
N GLU A 46 5.24 14.00 -14.76
CA GLU A 46 5.45 15.23 -15.55
C GLU A 46 5.78 16.45 -14.66
N SER A 47 5.43 16.40 -13.38
CA SER A 47 5.77 17.40 -12.37
C SER A 47 6.91 16.89 -11.47
N GLU A 48 7.99 17.67 -11.35
CA GLU A 48 9.11 17.33 -10.47
C GLU A 48 8.67 17.18 -8.99
N ALA A 49 7.79 18.06 -8.53
CA ALA A 49 7.24 18.00 -7.17
C ALA A 49 6.38 16.75 -6.94
N ASP A 50 5.59 16.34 -7.94
CA ASP A 50 4.79 15.12 -7.87
C ASP A 50 5.71 13.89 -7.88
N LEU A 51 6.75 13.91 -8.73
CA LEU A 51 7.73 12.82 -8.83
C LEU A 51 8.46 12.60 -7.50
N GLU A 52 8.80 13.67 -6.76
CA GLU A 52 9.41 13.56 -5.43
C GLU A 52 8.50 12.78 -4.47
N VAL A 53 7.19 13.06 -4.47
CA VAL A 53 6.20 12.33 -3.67
C VAL A 53 6.07 10.88 -4.13
N LEU A 54 5.94 10.64 -5.44
CA LEU A 54 5.80 9.31 -6.03
C LEU A 54 7.02 8.40 -5.79
N ARG A 55 8.21 8.99 -5.64
CA ARG A 55 9.47 8.26 -5.37
C ARG A 55 9.76 8.09 -3.88
N SER A 56 8.95 8.67 -3.02
CA SER A 56 9.12 8.54 -1.57
C SER A 56 8.49 7.25 -1.04
N SER A 57 9.18 6.58 -0.11
CA SER A 57 8.62 5.40 0.56
C SER A 57 7.49 5.78 1.51
N SER A 58 6.43 4.99 1.49
CA SER A 58 5.27 5.14 2.36
C SER A 58 5.47 4.50 3.73
N VAL A 59 4.81 5.05 4.74
CA VAL A 59 4.83 4.54 6.12
C VAL A 59 3.46 4.00 6.53
N ASP A 60 3.44 3.09 7.51
CA ASP A 60 2.19 2.54 8.05
C ASP A 60 1.37 3.63 8.76
N PHE A 61 0.05 3.54 8.68
CA PHE A 61 -0.86 4.21 9.60
C PHE A 61 -0.77 3.59 11.00
N SER A 62 -0.97 4.39 12.03
CA SER A 62 -1.26 3.85 13.36
C SER A 62 -2.63 3.15 13.35
N THR A 63 -2.81 2.14 14.20
CA THR A 63 -4.11 1.48 14.33
C THR A 63 -5.20 2.44 14.84
N ALA A 64 -4.82 3.48 15.59
CA ALA A 64 -5.76 4.51 16.04
C ALA A 64 -6.29 5.35 14.88
N ASP A 65 -5.42 5.70 13.91
CA ASP A 65 -5.84 6.49 12.73
C ASP A 65 -6.80 5.70 11.83
N LEU A 66 -6.65 4.38 11.72
CA LEU A 66 -7.55 3.54 10.90
C LEU A 66 -9.02 3.57 11.37
N ALA A 67 -9.26 3.93 12.64
CA ALA A 67 -10.59 4.06 13.20
C ALA A 67 -11.15 5.50 13.12
N THR A 68 -10.44 6.43 12.47
CA THR A 68 -10.86 7.85 12.37
C THR A 68 -11.76 8.11 11.16
N ALA A 69 -12.52 9.20 11.25
CA ALA A 69 -13.31 9.70 10.12
C ALA A 69 -12.42 10.16 8.96
N GLU A 70 -11.24 10.67 9.25
CA GLU A 70 -10.25 11.10 8.26
C GLU A 70 -9.75 9.92 7.42
N TYR A 71 -9.45 8.78 8.04
CA TYR A 71 -9.07 7.58 7.30
C TYR A 71 -10.22 7.07 6.43
N SER A 72 -11.45 7.00 6.99
CA SER A 72 -12.63 6.61 6.22
C SER A 72 -12.82 7.52 5.01
N LYS A 73 -12.66 8.84 5.19
CA LYS A 73 -12.75 9.83 4.11
C LYS A 73 -11.67 9.66 3.05
N LEU A 74 -10.42 9.35 3.46
CA LEU A 74 -9.33 9.02 2.52
C LEU A 74 -9.70 7.79 1.69
N ALA A 75 -10.13 6.71 2.33
CA ALA A 75 -10.53 5.47 1.66
C ALA A 75 -11.66 5.72 0.64
N ASP A 76 -12.71 6.43 1.04
CA ASP A 76 -13.83 6.79 0.17
C ASP A 76 -13.38 7.63 -1.04
N LYS A 77 -12.49 8.60 -0.82
CA LYS A 77 -11.96 9.44 -1.89
C LYS A 77 -11.05 8.66 -2.85
N MET A 78 -10.22 7.75 -2.35
CA MET A 78 -9.40 6.88 -3.22
C MET A 78 -10.28 6.00 -4.10
N VAL A 79 -11.33 5.39 -3.53
CA VAL A 79 -12.31 4.60 -4.29
C VAL A 79 -12.98 5.46 -5.36
N LYS A 80 -13.53 6.63 -4.99
CA LYS A 80 -14.17 7.55 -5.95
C LYS A 80 -13.20 8.05 -7.03
N THR A 81 -11.94 8.29 -6.68
CA THR A 81 -10.92 8.70 -7.66
C THR A 81 -10.69 7.60 -8.67
N LEU A 82 -10.57 6.35 -8.20
CA LEU A 82 -10.38 5.18 -9.07
C LEU A 82 -11.60 4.95 -9.97
N GLU A 83 -12.83 4.99 -9.42
CA GLU A 83 -14.09 4.85 -10.17
C GLU A 83 -14.28 5.90 -11.28
N ASN A 84 -13.75 7.11 -11.07
CA ASN A 84 -13.83 8.21 -12.03
C ASN A 84 -12.61 8.29 -12.97
N THR A 85 -11.76 7.28 -12.98
CA THR A 85 -10.58 7.23 -13.84
C THR A 85 -10.70 6.09 -14.85
N ASP A 86 -10.77 6.43 -16.13
CA ASP A 86 -10.93 5.46 -17.21
C ASP A 86 -9.80 4.43 -17.22
N GLY A 87 -10.18 3.16 -17.16
CA GLY A 87 -9.26 2.03 -17.21
C GLY A 87 -8.40 1.82 -15.96
N GLY A 88 -8.67 2.57 -14.88
CA GLY A 88 -8.03 2.35 -13.59
C GLY A 88 -8.55 1.09 -12.90
N VAL A 89 -7.66 0.22 -12.43
CA VAL A 89 -7.99 -1.00 -11.68
C VAL A 89 -7.36 -1.03 -10.29
N GLY A 90 -6.47 -0.05 -10.01
CA GLY A 90 -5.82 0.14 -8.72
C GLY A 90 -5.31 1.57 -8.56
N ILE A 91 -5.15 2.00 -7.32
CA ILE A 91 -4.54 3.29 -6.95
C ILE A 91 -3.90 3.19 -5.57
N ALA A 92 -2.68 3.69 -5.45
CA ALA A 92 -1.96 3.78 -4.18
C ALA A 92 -2.01 5.20 -3.60
N ALA A 93 -2.01 5.33 -2.29
CA ALA A 93 -2.10 6.62 -1.61
C ALA A 93 -1.00 7.63 -2.01
N PRO A 94 0.26 7.25 -2.31
CA PRO A 94 1.24 8.18 -2.87
C PRO A 94 0.79 8.86 -4.17
N GLN A 95 0.01 8.18 -5.01
CA GLN A 95 -0.50 8.76 -6.25
C GLN A 95 -1.50 9.90 -6.02
N VAL A 96 -2.03 10.01 -4.81
CA VAL A 96 -2.90 11.12 -4.41
C VAL A 96 -2.26 12.03 -3.35
N GLY A 97 -0.93 11.97 -3.21
CA GLY A 97 -0.17 12.87 -2.34
C GLY A 97 -0.05 12.44 -0.88
N ILE A 98 -0.42 11.20 -0.56
CA ILE A 98 -0.41 10.67 0.82
C ILE A 98 0.57 9.50 0.91
N ASN A 99 1.78 9.73 1.46
CA ASN A 99 2.82 8.70 1.56
C ASN A 99 2.55 7.72 2.71
N ARG A 100 1.39 7.04 2.63
CA ARG A 100 0.92 6.01 3.55
C ARG A 100 0.69 4.68 2.83
N ARG A 101 0.95 3.58 3.54
CA ARG A 101 0.77 2.23 2.98
C ARG A 101 -0.71 1.86 2.89
N VAL A 102 -1.39 2.49 1.92
CA VAL A 102 -2.79 2.22 1.58
C VAL A 102 -2.93 2.11 0.07
N VAL A 103 -3.68 1.10 -0.37
CA VAL A 103 -4.05 0.92 -1.78
C VAL A 103 -5.54 0.67 -1.88
N ALA A 104 -6.16 1.11 -2.98
CA ALA A 104 -7.50 0.69 -3.39
C ALA A 104 -7.34 -0.16 -4.66
N VAL A 105 -7.95 -1.34 -4.68
CA VAL A 105 -7.80 -2.34 -5.75
C VAL A 105 -9.16 -2.87 -6.17
N GLN A 106 -9.43 -2.88 -7.47
CA GLN A 106 -10.57 -3.58 -8.02
C GLN A 106 -10.32 -5.10 -7.94
N ARG A 107 -11.14 -5.79 -7.15
CA ARG A 107 -11.01 -7.22 -6.89
C ARG A 107 -11.67 -8.03 -8.01
N VAL A 108 -11.03 -8.02 -9.17
CA VAL A 108 -11.48 -8.77 -10.37
C VAL A 108 -11.55 -10.29 -10.16
N ASP A 109 -10.97 -10.78 -9.07
CA ASP A 109 -11.02 -12.16 -8.60
C ASP A 109 -12.23 -12.47 -7.70
N LYS A 110 -13.04 -11.46 -7.35
CA LYS A 110 -14.24 -11.58 -6.51
C LYS A 110 -15.52 -11.33 -7.31
N GLU A 111 -16.61 -11.93 -6.86
CA GLU A 111 -17.94 -11.68 -7.44
C GLU A 111 -18.31 -10.18 -7.34
N GLY A 112 -18.75 -9.59 -8.46
CA GLY A 112 -19.10 -8.17 -8.55
C GLY A 112 -17.91 -7.24 -8.63
N GLU A 113 -16.68 -7.75 -8.65
CA GLU A 113 -15.44 -7.00 -8.83
C GLU A 113 -15.35 -5.72 -7.97
N PRO A 114 -15.59 -5.78 -6.63
CA PRO A 114 -15.62 -4.60 -5.79
C PRO A 114 -14.24 -3.93 -5.73
N ILE A 115 -14.24 -2.60 -5.55
CA ILE A 115 -13.03 -1.88 -5.15
C ILE A 115 -12.91 -1.97 -3.63
N GLU A 116 -11.80 -2.55 -3.16
CA GLU A 116 -11.52 -2.71 -1.73
C GLU A 116 -10.25 -1.94 -1.33
N VAL A 117 -10.23 -1.41 -0.10
CA VAL A 117 -9.11 -0.61 0.43
C VAL A 117 -8.32 -1.41 1.46
N TYR A 118 -7.00 -1.39 1.32
CA TYR A 118 -6.07 -2.17 2.12
C TYR A 118 -5.05 -1.27 2.80
N ALA A 119 -5.12 -1.18 4.13
CA ALA A 119 -4.18 -0.38 4.92
C ALA A 119 -3.00 -1.20 5.42
N ASN A 120 -1.83 -0.57 5.52
CA ASN A 120 -0.59 -1.19 6.02
C ASN A 120 -0.27 -2.49 5.28
N ILE A 121 -0.57 -2.48 3.97
CA ILE A 121 -0.42 -3.67 3.13
C ILE A 121 1.05 -3.95 2.83
N VAL A 122 1.38 -5.25 2.86
CA VAL A 122 2.65 -5.80 2.36
C VAL A 122 2.38 -7.12 1.65
N ILE A 123 3.19 -7.44 0.66
CA ILE A 123 3.24 -8.77 0.05
C ILE A 123 4.24 -9.59 0.88
N GLU A 124 3.75 -10.65 1.55
CA GLU A 124 4.58 -11.53 2.39
C GLU A 124 5.25 -12.64 1.57
N GLN A 125 4.60 -13.10 0.50
CA GLN A 125 5.09 -14.15 -0.38
C GLN A 125 4.68 -13.91 -1.81
N MET A 126 5.56 -14.24 -2.73
CA MET A 126 5.32 -14.30 -4.17
C MET A 126 5.58 -15.73 -4.63
N ARG A 127 4.68 -16.31 -5.42
CA ARG A 127 4.69 -17.71 -5.83
C ARG A 127 4.20 -17.85 -7.27
N GLY A 128 4.33 -19.07 -7.79
CA GLY A 128 3.84 -19.38 -9.12
C GLY A 128 4.77 -18.92 -10.23
N ALA A 129 4.24 -18.83 -11.42
CA ALA A 129 4.96 -18.36 -12.59
C ALA A 129 5.23 -16.86 -12.51
N LEU A 130 6.36 -16.45 -13.06
CA LEU A 130 6.68 -15.06 -13.33
C LEU A 130 6.35 -14.81 -14.80
N GLU A 131 5.28 -14.08 -15.07
CA GLU A 131 4.74 -13.91 -16.42
C GLU A 131 4.80 -12.44 -16.86
N PRO A 132 5.16 -12.19 -18.13
CA PRO A 132 5.11 -10.84 -18.67
C PRO A 132 3.67 -10.42 -18.95
N GLY A 133 3.37 -9.15 -18.72
CA GLY A 133 2.09 -8.56 -19.05
C GLY A 133 2.17 -7.06 -19.21
N PRO A 134 1.32 -6.47 -20.07
CA PRO A 134 1.33 -5.05 -20.33
C PRO A 134 0.79 -4.28 -19.10
N GLU A 135 1.59 -3.33 -18.63
CA GLU A 135 1.20 -2.39 -17.58
C GLU A 135 1.13 -0.95 -18.12
N GLY A 136 0.26 -0.16 -17.51
CA GLY A 136 0.19 1.27 -17.57
C GLY A 136 -0.05 1.80 -16.17
N CYS A 137 0.12 3.09 -15.95
CA CYS A 137 -0.05 3.69 -14.64
C CYS A 137 -0.69 5.07 -14.76
N LEU A 138 -1.63 5.38 -13.89
CA LEU A 138 -2.29 6.69 -13.82
C LEU A 138 -1.29 7.84 -13.59
N SER A 139 -0.20 7.55 -12.90
CA SER A 139 0.89 8.50 -12.63
C SER A 139 1.94 8.59 -13.74
N VAL A 140 1.85 7.74 -14.77
CA VAL A 140 2.78 7.69 -15.91
C VAL A 140 1.95 7.75 -17.20
N PRO A 141 1.44 8.93 -17.58
CA PRO A 141 0.54 9.08 -18.72
C PRO A 141 1.23 8.66 -20.03
N ASP A 142 0.41 8.20 -20.98
CA ASP A 142 0.79 7.90 -22.37
C ASP A 142 1.91 6.87 -22.56
N ARG A 143 2.24 6.08 -21.53
CA ARG A 143 3.26 5.04 -21.57
C ARG A 143 2.70 3.68 -21.13
N ARG A 144 3.15 2.62 -21.81
CA ARG A 144 2.89 1.23 -21.47
C ARG A 144 4.15 0.41 -21.69
N GLY A 145 4.25 -0.74 -21.00
CA GLY A 145 5.37 -1.66 -21.20
C GLY A 145 5.10 -2.98 -20.49
N ASP A 146 5.79 -4.04 -20.92
CA ASP A 146 5.64 -5.34 -20.32
C ASP A 146 6.49 -5.47 -19.05
N VAL A 147 5.85 -5.95 -17.99
CA VAL A 147 6.47 -6.17 -16.68
C VAL A 147 6.27 -7.63 -16.27
N LEU A 148 7.31 -8.24 -15.70
CA LEU A 148 7.23 -9.57 -15.14
C LEU A 148 6.59 -9.52 -13.75
N ARG A 149 5.45 -10.24 -13.56
CA ARG A 149 4.76 -10.33 -12.27
C ARG A 149 4.46 -11.79 -11.91
N TYR A 150 4.51 -12.05 -10.60
CA TYR A 150 4.05 -13.34 -10.06
C TYR A 150 2.53 -13.44 -10.15
N GLN A 151 2.05 -14.66 -10.46
CA GLN A 151 0.62 -14.90 -10.61
C GLN A 151 -0.07 -15.27 -9.29
N ASP A 152 0.69 -15.61 -8.25
CA ASP A 152 0.17 -15.94 -6.92
C ASP A 152 0.96 -15.20 -5.84
N ILE A 153 0.25 -14.52 -4.94
CA ILE A 153 0.83 -13.79 -3.82
C ILE A 153 0.08 -14.08 -2.52
N SER A 154 0.77 -13.89 -1.39
CA SER A 154 0.11 -13.75 -0.09
C SER A 154 0.30 -12.33 0.40
N ILE A 155 -0.80 -11.65 0.67
CA ILE A 155 -0.81 -10.30 1.23
C ILE A 155 -1.12 -10.34 2.73
N ARG A 156 -0.60 -9.35 3.44
CA ARG A 156 -0.97 -9.02 4.81
C ARG A 156 -1.33 -7.54 4.90
N TYR A 157 -2.43 -7.25 5.57
CA TYR A 157 -2.91 -5.88 5.77
C TYR A 157 -3.57 -5.71 7.13
N THR A 158 -3.89 -4.48 7.52
CA THR A 158 -4.61 -4.17 8.76
C THR A 158 -6.03 -3.71 8.38
N ASP A 159 -7.04 -4.37 8.95
CA ASP A 159 -8.44 -3.94 8.77
C ASP A 159 -8.78 -2.71 9.64
N VAL A 160 -9.96 -2.15 9.43
CA VAL A 160 -10.44 -0.96 10.16
C VAL A 160 -10.61 -1.19 11.67
N SER A 161 -10.65 -2.44 12.12
CA SER A 161 -10.66 -2.78 13.56
C SER A 161 -9.25 -2.83 14.17
N GLY A 162 -8.21 -2.63 13.35
CA GLY A 162 -6.81 -2.75 13.75
C GLY A 162 -6.29 -4.19 13.75
N LYS A 163 -7.07 -5.15 13.25
CA LYS A 163 -6.68 -6.56 13.18
C LYS A 163 -5.86 -6.83 11.92
N MET A 164 -4.78 -7.58 12.08
CA MET A 164 -4.00 -8.09 10.98
C MET A 164 -4.74 -9.22 10.26
N VAL A 165 -4.88 -9.10 8.94
CA VAL A 165 -5.51 -10.06 8.05
C VAL A 165 -4.47 -10.56 7.04
N ARG A 166 -4.56 -11.84 6.66
CA ARG A 166 -3.79 -12.46 5.58
C ARG A 166 -4.73 -13.04 4.54
N GLU A 167 -4.36 -12.87 3.29
CA GLU A 167 -5.16 -13.36 2.16
C GLU A 167 -4.22 -13.83 1.04
N ASP A 168 -4.57 -14.94 0.40
CA ASP A 168 -3.93 -15.39 -0.83
C ASP A 168 -4.71 -14.82 -2.02
N VAL A 169 -3.98 -14.25 -2.99
CA VAL A 169 -4.55 -13.62 -4.19
C VAL A 169 -3.84 -14.17 -5.41
N SER A 170 -4.60 -14.44 -6.49
CA SER A 170 -4.08 -15.04 -7.70
C SER A 170 -4.52 -14.29 -8.97
N GLY A 171 -3.79 -14.54 -10.07
CA GLY A 171 -4.11 -14.02 -11.40
C GLY A 171 -3.96 -12.49 -11.49
N PHE A 172 -4.82 -11.82 -12.26
CA PHE A 172 -4.69 -10.40 -12.54
C PHE A 172 -4.80 -9.53 -11.28
N ALA A 173 -5.62 -9.93 -10.29
CA ALA A 173 -5.65 -9.23 -9.00
C ALA A 173 -4.28 -9.23 -8.30
N ALA A 174 -3.52 -10.35 -8.36
CA ALA A 174 -2.16 -10.40 -7.82
C ALA A 174 -1.20 -9.46 -8.55
N VAL A 175 -1.37 -9.28 -9.86
CA VAL A 175 -0.60 -8.30 -10.66
C VAL A 175 -0.90 -6.88 -10.18
N ILE A 176 -2.19 -6.52 -10.02
CA ILE A 176 -2.60 -5.21 -9.54
C ILE A 176 -1.98 -4.93 -8.17
N PHE A 177 -2.08 -5.85 -7.21
CA PHE A 177 -1.48 -5.67 -5.89
C PHE A 177 0.02 -5.45 -5.93
N GLN A 178 0.76 -6.16 -6.79
CA GLN A 178 2.20 -5.93 -6.96
C GLN A 178 2.50 -4.54 -7.52
N HIS A 179 1.73 -4.07 -8.49
CA HIS A 179 1.84 -2.72 -9.05
C HIS A 179 1.59 -1.66 -7.96
N GLU A 180 0.49 -1.78 -7.23
CA GLU A 180 0.12 -0.79 -6.21
C GLU A 180 1.07 -0.81 -5.00
N THR A 181 1.60 -1.98 -4.60
CA THR A 181 2.59 -2.03 -3.52
C THR A 181 3.95 -1.49 -3.94
N ASP A 182 4.32 -1.56 -5.21
CA ASP A 182 5.52 -0.88 -5.72
C ASP A 182 5.44 0.63 -5.49
N HIS A 183 4.29 1.27 -5.74
CA HIS A 183 4.10 2.69 -5.45
C HIS A 183 4.34 3.02 -3.97
N LEU A 184 3.99 2.13 -3.04
CA LEU A 184 4.23 2.34 -1.62
C LEU A 184 5.71 2.34 -1.26
N ASP A 185 6.54 1.74 -2.11
CA ASP A 185 7.99 1.66 -1.94
C ASP A 185 8.74 2.67 -2.85
N GLY A 186 8.01 3.59 -3.50
CA GLY A 186 8.55 4.60 -4.40
C GLY A 186 9.02 4.05 -5.76
N VAL A 187 8.56 2.85 -6.11
CA VAL A 187 8.89 2.19 -7.38
C VAL A 187 7.74 2.40 -8.38
N LEU A 188 8.07 2.72 -9.61
CA LEU A 188 7.11 2.82 -10.70
C LEU A 188 7.30 1.63 -11.66
N TYR A 189 6.22 1.21 -12.34
CA TYR A 189 6.31 0.07 -13.26
C TYR A 189 7.36 0.25 -14.35
N ILE A 190 7.65 1.50 -14.77
CA ILE A 190 8.68 1.83 -15.75
C ILE A 190 10.10 1.43 -15.29
N ASP A 191 10.32 1.24 -14.00
CA ASP A 191 11.60 0.75 -13.45
C ASP A 191 11.73 -0.78 -13.60
N ARG A 192 10.65 -1.46 -13.97
CA ARG A 192 10.54 -2.91 -14.09
C ARG A 192 10.30 -3.40 -15.52
N ILE A 193 10.16 -2.48 -16.49
CA ILE A 193 9.95 -2.84 -17.90
C ILE A 193 11.10 -3.74 -18.37
N THR A 194 10.76 -4.88 -18.96
CA THR A 194 11.73 -5.89 -19.40
C THR A 194 12.23 -5.67 -20.82
N ASP A 195 11.44 -5.01 -21.67
CA ASP A 195 11.82 -4.65 -23.03
C ASP A 195 12.16 -3.15 -23.11
N GLN A 196 13.40 -2.83 -22.78
CA GLN A 196 14.04 -1.62 -23.26
C GLN A 196 14.82 -2.05 -24.53
N ASP A 197 14.13 -2.13 -25.64
CA ASP A 197 14.81 -2.07 -26.94
C ASP A 197 15.45 -0.68 -27.06
N ASP A 198 16.77 -0.65 -26.92
CA ASP A 198 17.65 0.51 -27.18
C ASP A 198 17.61 0.96 -28.66
#